data_bf5ffd8d5483bbc2bd555f407821876a
#
_entry.id   bf5ffd8d5483bbc2bd555f407821876a
#
_cell.length_a   1.000
_cell.length_b   1.000
_cell.length_c   1.000
_cell.angle_alpha   90.00
_cell.angle_beta   90.00
_cell.angle_gamma   90.00
#
_symmetry.space_group_name_H-M   'P 1'
#
loop_
_entity.id
_entity.type
_entity.pdbx_description
1 polymer ?
#
loop_
_entity_poly.entity_id
_entity_poly.type
_entity_poly.pdbx_seq_one_letter_code
_entity_poly.pdbx_strand_id
1 'polypeptide(L)'
;MLRAIGVDHLDDLFSTIPKDCRLKGALNLPEPLSEWELNDHMDALAGRMAAGPGYQAFVGAGRYEHFISASVSSLLGRSEFVTSYTPYQPEMSQGTLQAIYEYQTLAARLLGMEVATASHYDGATALAEALLMAIRITGRRRVAISRAIHPHYRQVVRTYFAPTGYELLDLPFLKTGLTDLDRMNDFHDLAAVAVQSPNFFGCVEDVRAAAEQAHAGGALFVAGFTEALAFGLL
;
A
#
# COMPACT_ATOMS: atom_id res chain seq x y z
N MET A 1 -31.43 -34.44 1.87
CA MET A 1 -30.00 -34.17 1.98
C MET A 1 -29.44 -34.74 3.29
N LEU A 2 -29.92 -34.36 4.49
CA LEU A 2 -29.38 -34.84 5.77
C LEU A 2 -29.38 -36.39 5.87
N ARG A 3 -30.47 -37.06 5.48
CA ARG A 3 -30.54 -38.53 5.45
C ARG A 3 -29.47 -39.19 4.56
N ALA A 4 -29.12 -38.56 3.44
CA ALA A 4 -28.09 -39.09 2.53
C ALA A 4 -26.68 -38.95 3.13
N ILE A 5 -26.49 -37.98 4.02
CA ILE A 5 -25.24 -37.75 4.76
C ILE A 5 -25.19 -38.60 6.05
N GLY A 6 -26.33 -39.09 6.52
CA GLY A 6 -26.43 -39.89 7.74
C GLY A 6 -26.51 -39.08 9.03
N VAL A 7 -27.04 -37.85 8.97
CA VAL A 7 -27.27 -36.97 10.13
C VAL A 7 -28.74 -36.56 10.23
N ASP A 8 -29.21 -36.31 11.44
CA ASP A 8 -30.60 -35.93 11.68
C ASP A 8 -30.83 -34.44 11.63
N HIS A 9 -29.87 -33.65 12.10
CA HIS A 9 -29.95 -32.21 12.17
C HIS A 9 -28.80 -31.52 11.48
N LEU A 10 -29.02 -30.28 11.05
CA LEU A 10 -27.99 -29.44 10.43
C LEU A 10 -26.81 -29.21 11.37
N ASP A 11 -27.07 -29.06 12.65
CA ASP A 11 -26.06 -28.86 13.68
C ASP A 11 -25.08 -30.01 13.85
N ASP A 12 -25.48 -31.23 13.45
CA ASP A 12 -24.61 -32.42 13.49
C ASP A 12 -23.45 -32.29 12.51
N LEU A 13 -23.61 -31.50 11.42
CA LEU A 13 -22.55 -31.22 10.46
C LEU A 13 -21.40 -30.42 11.07
N PHE A 14 -21.67 -29.69 12.14
CA PHE A 14 -20.70 -28.89 12.85
C PHE A 14 -20.12 -29.57 14.11
N SER A 15 -20.31 -30.89 14.24
CA SER A 15 -19.84 -31.64 15.39
C SER A 15 -18.34 -31.54 15.65
N THR A 16 -17.54 -31.28 14.63
CA THR A 16 -16.10 -31.05 14.73
C THR A 16 -15.71 -29.74 15.43
N ILE A 17 -16.65 -28.76 15.51
CA ILE A 17 -16.42 -27.50 16.22
C ILE A 17 -16.69 -27.71 17.70
N PRO A 18 -15.74 -27.41 18.61
CA PRO A 18 -15.96 -27.51 20.06
C PRO A 18 -17.17 -26.66 20.48
N LYS A 19 -17.94 -27.18 21.46
CA LYS A 19 -19.20 -26.55 21.88
C LYS A 19 -19.03 -25.14 22.47
N ASP A 20 -17.90 -24.88 23.08
CA ASP A 20 -17.49 -23.56 23.63
C ASP A 20 -17.10 -22.56 22.56
N CYS A 21 -16.70 -23.02 21.37
CA CYS A 21 -16.39 -22.19 20.21
C CYS A 21 -17.59 -21.91 19.31
N ARG A 22 -18.76 -22.51 19.60
CA ARG A 22 -19.97 -22.29 18.81
C ARG A 22 -20.73 -21.06 19.31
N LEU A 23 -21.14 -20.22 18.36
CA LEU A 23 -22.01 -19.09 18.66
C LEU A 23 -23.37 -19.60 19.18
N LYS A 24 -23.81 -19.05 20.31
CA LYS A 24 -25.12 -19.36 20.91
C LYS A 24 -26.09 -18.23 20.57
N GLY A 25 -26.81 -18.36 19.47
CA GLY A 25 -27.79 -17.38 19.02
C GLY A 25 -27.34 -16.55 17.82
N ALA A 26 -28.06 -15.51 17.50
CA ALA A 26 -27.75 -14.59 16.40
C ALA A 26 -26.55 -13.69 16.74
N LEU A 27 -25.83 -13.24 15.72
CA LEU A 27 -24.82 -12.20 15.88
C LEU A 27 -25.48 -10.91 16.38
N ASN A 28 -24.79 -10.19 17.25
CA ASN A 28 -25.23 -8.86 17.70
C ASN A 28 -24.91 -7.82 16.61
N LEU A 29 -25.69 -7.86 15.54
CA LEU A 29 -25.61 -6.95 14.41
C LEU A 29 -26.94 -6.16 14.32
N PRO A 30 -26.89 -4.94 13.76
CA PRO A 30 -28.10 -4.23 13.40
C PRO A 30 -28.95 -5.04 12.41
N GLU A 31 -30.23 -4.77 12.37
CA GLU A 31 -31.10 -5.33 11.34
C GLU A 31 -30.61 -4.91 9.93
N PRO A 32 -30.74 -5.80 8.93
CA PRO A 32 -30.33 -5.49 7.57
C PRO A 32 -31.19 -4.35 7.01
N LEU A 33 -30.54 -3.42 6.34
CA LEU A 33 -31.21 -2.35 5.60
C LEU A 33 -31.46 -2.79 4.16
N SER A 34 -32.57 -2.34 3.58
CA SER A 34 -32.75 -2.38 2.13
C SER A 34 -31.72 -1.45 1.43
N GLU A 35 -31.51 -1.62 0.14
CA GLU A 35 -30.62 -0.75 -0.65
C GLU A 35 -31.00 0.73 -0.51
N TRP A 36 -32.30 1.01 -0.52
CA TRP A 36 -32.83 2.37 -0.34
C TRP A 36 -32.45 2.96 1.01
N GLU A 37 -32.78 2.25 2.09
CA GLU A 37 -32.46 2.69 3.46
C GLU A 37 -30.95 2.83 3.70
N LEU A 38 -30.15 1.96 3.06
CA LEU A 38 -28.70 2.04 3.12
C LEU A 38 -28.19 3.31 2.43
N ASN A 39 -28.71 3.65 1.25
CA ASN A 39 -28.35 4.86 0.53
C ASN A 39 -28.71 6.10 1.36
N ASP A 40 -29.94 6.20 1.89
CA ASP A 40 -30.35 7.31 2.75
C ASP A 40 -29.46 7.44 3.98
N HIS A 41 -29.10 6.31 4.59
CA HIS A 41 -28.21 6.29 5.74
C HIS A 41 -26.80 6.78 5.39
N MET A 42 -26.22 6.32 4.26
CA MET A 42 -24.91 6.73 3.81
C MET A 42 -24.87 8.20 3.38
N ASP A 43 -25.92 8.70 2.74
CA ASP A 43 -26.05 10.12 2.39
C ASP A 43 -26.14 11.00 3.63
N ALA A 44 -26.87 10.56 4.66
CA ALA A 44 -26.93 11.26 5.94
C ALA A 44 -25.57 11.29 6.65
N LEU A 45 -24.77 10.23 6.57
CA LEU A 45 -23.41 10.19 7.10
C LEU A 45 -22.47 11.09 6.31
N ALA A 46 -22.52 11.03 4.98
CA ALA A 46 -21.73 11.87 4.10
C ALA A 46 -22.01 13.36 4.31
N GLY A 47 -23.29 13.71 4.52
CA GLY A 47 -23.71 15.10 4.80
C GLY A 47 -23.17 15.70 6.11
N ARG A 48 -22.64 14.87 7.03
CA ARG A 48 -21.96 15.35 8.25
C ARG A 48 -20.49 15.72 8.01
N MET A 49 -19.92 15.31 6.87
CA MET A 49 -18.53 15.57 6.56
C MET A 49 -18.38 16.96 5.94
N ALA A 50 -17.39 17.71 6.42
CA ALA A 50 -16.97 18.97 5.79
C ALA A 50 -16.16 18.66 4.53
N ALA A 51 -16.82 18.09 3.50
CA ALA A 51 -16.23 17.64 2.26
C ALA A 51 -17.16 17.99 1.08
N GLY A 52 -16.66 17.85 -0.14
CA GLY A 52 -17.40 18.14 -1.36
C GLY A 52 -17.12 19.52 -1.95
N PRO A 53 -17.87 19.94 -2.98
CA PRO A 53 -17.52 21.11 -3.82
C PRO A 53 -17.45 22.45 -3.09
N GLY A 54 -18.05 22.56 -1.91
CA GLY A 54 -18.04 23.78 -1.09
C GLY A 54 -16.87 23.90 -0.12
N TYR A 55 -15.99 22.89 -0.06
CA TYR A 55 -14.88 22.84 0.88
C TYR A 55 -13.54 22.66 0.15
N GLN A 56 -12.53 23.36 0.63
CA GLN A 56 -11.14 23.12 0.23
C GLN A 56 -10.45 22.34 1.35
N ALA A 57 -9.86 21.19 1.00
CA ALA A 57 -9.17 20.34 1.95
C ALA A 57 -7.68 20.66 2.02
N PHE A 58 -7.21 21.09 3.19
CA PHE A 58 -5.79 21.35 3.49
C PHE A 58 -5.25 20.32 4.50
N VAL A 59 -5.73 19.09 4.44
CA VAL A 59 -5.34 18.04 5.39
C VAL A 59 -3.87 17.65 5.22
N GLY A 60 -3.35 17.67 4.00
CA GLY A 60 -1.99 17.24 3.69
C GLY A 60 -1.78 15.74 3.88
N ALA A 61 -0.59 15.36 4.39
CA ALA A 61 -0.23 13.96 4.67
C ALA A 61 -0.39 13.00 3.48
N GLY A 62 -0.08 13.47 2.27
CA GLY A 62 -0.20 12.69 1.04
C GLY A 62 -1.62 12.70 0.43
N ARG A 63 -2.56 13.41 1.03
CA ARG A 63 -3.91 13.59 0.49
C ARG A 63 -3.97 14.92 -0.29
N TYR A 64 -3.89 14.84 -1.60
CA TYR A 64 -3.94 15.97 -2.50
C TYR A 64 -5.03 15.76 -3.55
N GLU A 65 -5.66 16.85 -4.00
CA GLU A 65 -6.70 16.77 -5.02
C GLU A 65 -6.08 16.77 -6.41
N HIS A 66 -6.53 15.81 -7.23
CA HIS A 66 -6.15 15.70 -8.62
C HIS A 66 -7.38 15.66 -9.51
N PHE A 67 -7.28 16.25 -10.69
CA PHE A 67 -8.31 16.09 -11.70
C PHE A 67 -8.25 14.67 -12.27
N ILE A 68 -9.35 13.93 -12.12
CA ILE A 68 -9.51 12.59 -12.71
C ILE A 68 -10.52 12.72 -13.85
N SER A 69 -10.08 12.44 -15.06
CA SER A 69 -10.94 12.45 -16.24
C SER A 69 -12.10 11.44 -16.10
N ALA A 70 -13.29 11.84 -16.54
CA ALA A 70 -14.47 10.95 -16.57
C ALA A 70 -14.23 9.68 -17.42
N SER A 71 -13.33 9.73 -18.40
CA SER A 71 -12.93 8.56 -19.17
C SER A 71 -12.26 7.47 -18.33
N VAL A 72 -11.52 7.84 -17.29
CA VAL A 72 -10.88 6.89 -16.39
C VAL A 72 -11.94 6.05 -15.66
N SER A 73 -12.91 6.72 -15.03
CA SER A 73 -14.01 6.02 -14.33
C SER A 73 -14.85 5.16 -15.28
N SER A 74 -15.11 5.66 -16.49
CA SER A 74 -15.85 4.91 -17.51
C SER A 74 -15.12 3.64 -17.96
N LEU A 75 -13.80 3.72 -18.16
CA LEU A 75 -12.99 2.57 -18.56
C LEU A 75 -12.83 1.57 -17.40
N LEU A 76 -12.60 2.04 -16.18
CA LEU A 76 -12.50 1.18 -15.01
C LEU A 76 -13.79 0.42 -14.70
N GLY A 77 -14.96 1.03 -15.02
CA GLY A 77 -16.27 0.41 -14.81
C GLY A 77 -16.66 -0.64 -15.84
N ARG A 78 -15.81 -0.93 -16.84
CA ARG A 78 -16.12 -1.95 -17.85
C ARG A 78 -16.04 -3.35 -17.25
N SER A 79 -16.97 -4.21 -17.66
CA SER A 79 -17.10 -5.57 -17.12
C SER A 79 -15.84 -6.41 -17.32
N GLU A 80 -15.10 -6.17 -18.39
CA GLU A 80 -13.84 -6.87 -18.69
C GLU A 80 -12.77 -6.69 -17.59
N PHE A 81 -12.79 -5.53 -16.91
CA PHE A 81 -11.87 -5.25 -15.81
C PHE A 81 -12.49 -5.54 -14.44
N VAL A 82 -13.76 -5.16 -14.24
CA VAL A 82 -14.43 -5.28 -12.93
C VAL A 82 -14.63 -6.75 -12.52
N THR A 83 -14.86 -7.63 -13.48
CA THR A 83 -15.09 -9.07 -13.21
C THR A 83 -13.80 -9.89 -13.13
N SER A 84 -12.65 -9.32 -13.51
CA SER A 84 -11.37 -10.01 -13.44
C SER A 84 -10.79 -9.91 -12.02
N TYR A 85 -10.70 -11.05 -11.33
CA TYR A 85 -10.00 -11.10 -10.03
C TYR A 85 -8.49 -11.27 -10.22
N THR A 86 -8.10 -12.32 -10.90
CA THR A 86 -6.70 -12.63 -11.22
C THR A 86 -6.67 -13.44 -12.51
N PRO A 87 -5.74 -13.19 -13.43
CA PRO A 87 -5.63 -13.93 -14.68
C PRO A 87 -5.00 -15.33 -14.48
N TYR A 88 -5.67 -16.21 -13.73
CA TYR A 88 -5.20 -17.58 -13.45
C TYR A 88 -5.07 -18.44 -14.72
N GLN A 89 -5.95 -18.21 -15.69
CA GLN A 89 -5.95 -18.91 -16.96
C GLN A 89 -5.46 -17.95 -18.05
N PRO A 90 -4.17 -17.96 -18.39
CA PRO A 90 -3.62 -17.01 -19.34
C PRO A 90 -4.26 -17.12 -20.73
N GLU A 91 -4.69 -18.30 -21.13
CA GLU A 91 -5.41 -18.53 -22.40
C GLU A 91 -6.78 -17.81 -22.46
N MET A 92 -7.41 -17.58 -21.30
CA MET A 92 -8.68 -16.85 -21.20
C MET A 92 -8.51 -15.36 -20.90
N SER A 93 -7.35 -14.98 -20.37
CA SER A 93 -7.09 -13.63 -19.83
C SER A 93 -6.04 -12.87 -20.65
N GLN A 94 -5.88 -13.19 -21.91
CA GLN A 94 -4.83 -12.60 -22.77
C GLN A 94 -4.88 -11.08 -22.83
N GLY A 95 -6.08 -10.49 -22.96
CA GLY A 95 -6.24 -9.03 -22.99
C GLY A 95 -5.86 -8.35 -21.66
N THR A 96 -6.22 -8.96 -20.52
CA THR A 96 -5.85 -8.46 -19.20
C THR A 96 -4.33 -8.54 -18.99
N LEU A 97 -3.71 -9.65 -19.41
CA LEU A 97 -2.26 -9.81 -19.33
C LEU A 97 -1.54 -8.79 -20.22
N GLN A 98 -2.03 -8.56 -21.44
CA GLN A 98 -1.46 -7.53 -22.31
C GLN A 98 -1.53 -6.14 -21.66
N ALA A 99 -2.67 -5.77 -21.08
CA ALA A 99 -2.83 -4.49 -20.39
C ALA A 99 -1.84 -4.35 -19.21
N ILE A 100 -1.60 -5.42 -18.46
CA ILE A 100 -0.60 -5.46 -17.38
C ILE A 100 0.81 -5.23 -17.93
N TYR A 101 1.19 -5.90 -19.00
CA TYR A 101 2.51 -5.70 -19.64
C TYR A 101 2.69 -4.28 -20.16
N GLU A 102 1.68 -3.71 -20.81
CA GLU A 102 1.71 -2.33 -21.27
C GLU A 102 1.84 -1.34 -20.13
N TYR A 103 1.10 -1.55 -19.02
CA TYR A 103 1.24 -0.77 -17.81
C TYR A 103 2.67 -0.81 -17.25
N GLN A 104 3.25 -2.00 -17.11
CA GLN A 104 4.63 -2.14 -16.61
C GLN A 104 5.63 -1.39 -17.49
N THR A 105 5.47 -1.47 -18.80
CA THR A 105 6.34 -0.77 -19.77
C THR A 105 6.20 0.74 -19.63
N LEU A 106 4.97 1.26 -19.53
CA LEU A 106 4.72 2.70 -19.36
C LEU A 106 5.22 3.21 -18.02
N ALA A 107 4.98 2.46 -16.94
CA ALA A 107 5.47 2.79 -15.60
C ALA A 107 6.99 2.82 -15.54
N ALA A 108 7.67 1.82 -16.11
CA ALA A 108 9.13 1.78 -16.17
C ALA A 108 9.71 2.99 -16.91
N ARG A 109 9.13 3.35 -18.05
CA ARG A 109 9.55 4.53 -18.82
C ARG A 109 9.31 5.84 -18.06
N LEU A 110 8.16 5.97 -17.41
CA LEU A 110 7.81 7.17 -16.65
C LEU A 110 8.75 7.37 -15.45
N LEU A 111 9.12 6.27 -14.79
CA LEU A 111 10.02 6.26 -13.63
C LEU A 111 11.51 6.32 -14.01
N GLY A 112 11.86 6.19 -15.29
CA GLY A 112 13.26 6.05 -15.72
C GLY A 112 13.92 4.77 -15.23
N MET A 113 13.15 3.73 -14.90
CA MET A 113 13.62 2.44 -14.41
C MET A 113 13.66 1.39 -15.51
N GLU A 114 14.51 0.40 -15.38
CA GLU A 114 14.59 -0.71 -16.34
C GLU A 114 13.37 -1.64 -16.25
N VAL A 115 12.83 -1.80 -15.04
CA VAL A 115 11.71 -2.71 -14.74
C VAL A 115 10.72 -2.04 -13.79
N ALA A 116 9.44 -2.27 -14.03
CA ALA A 116 8.38 -1.97 -13.09
C ALA A 116 7.54 -3.21 -12.83
N THR A 117 7.05 -3.39 -11.61
CA THR A 117 6.04 -4.42 -11.29
C THR A 117 4.67 -3.98 -11.75
N ALA A 118 3.73 -4.92 -11.88
CA ALA A 118 2.35 -4.59 -12.25
C ALA A 118 1.67 -3.70 -11.20
N SER A 119 1.79 -4.06 -9.93
CA SER A 119 1.39 -3.26 -8.78
C SER A 119 1.70 -3.98 -7.47
N HIS A 120 1.63 -3.22 -6.38
CA HIS A 120 1.47 -3.74 -5.02
C HIS A 120 0.09 -3.35 -4.49
N TYR A 121 -0.27 -3.83 -3.32
CA TYR A 121 -1.58 -3.56 -2.72
C TYR A 121 -1.76 -2.05 -2.48
N ASP A 122 -0.74 -1.42 -1.91
CA ASP A 122 -0.66 0.03 -1.70
C ASP A 122 0.81 0.50 -1.61
N GLY A 123 1.03 1.81 -1.47
CA GLY A 123 2.36 2.38 -1.35
C GLY A 123 3.12 1.94 -0.09
N ALA A 124 2.42 1.65 1.00
CA ALA A 124 3.05 1.20 2.24
C ALA A 124 3.61 -0.23 2.11
N THR A 125 2.83 -1.13 1.49
CA THR A 125 3.27 -2.49 1.19
C THR A 125 4.36 -2.51 0.13
N ALA A 126 4.28 -1.62 -0.87
CA ALA A 126 5.35 -1.45 -1.86
C ALA A 126 6.68 -1.07 -1.20
N LEU A 127 6.66 -0.13 -0.25
CA LEU A 127 7.85 0.26 0.51
C LEU A 127 8.41 -0.91 1.33
N ALA A 128 7.55 -1.67 2.03
CA ALA A 128 7.96 -2.82 2.82
C ALA A 128 8.62 -3.90 1.94
N GLU A 129 8.01 -4.21 0.80
CA GLU A 129 8.55 -5.20 -0.15
C GLU A 129 9.86 -4.74 -0.81
N ALA A 130 10.01 -3.43 -1.11
CA ALA A 130 11.25 -2.88 -1.63
C ALA A 130 12.41 -3.07 -0.62
N LEU A 131 12.16 -2.83 0.67
CA LEU A 131 13.15 -3.04 1.72
C LEU A 131 13.49 -4.53 1.92
N LEU A 132 12.50 -5.41 1.88
CA LEU A 132 12.71 -6.86 1.92
C LEU A 132 13.44 -7.37 0.68
N MET A 133 13.16 -6.80 -0.48
CA MET A 133 13.91 -7.09 -1.72
C MET A 133 15.37 -6.69 -1.59
N ALA A 134 15.65 -5.50 -1.04
CA ALA A 134 17.02 -5.04 -0.81
C ALA A 134 17.79 -5.97 0.13
N ILE A 135 17.16 -6.48 1.18
CA ILE A 135 17.74 -7.49 2.09
C ILE A 135 18.10 -8.77 1.30
N ARG A 136 17.20 -9.25 0.45
CA ARG A 136 17.44 -10.44 -0.37
C ARG A 136 18.58 -10.26 -1.37
N ILE A 137 18.68 -9.08 -1.98
CA ILE A 137 19.71 -8.76 -2.97
C ILE A 137 21.10 -8.64 -2.31
N THR A 138 21.19 -7.92 -1.20
CA THR A 138 22.46 -7.61 -0.54
C THR A 138 22.93 -8.70 0.42
N GLY A 139 22.04 -9.55 0.90
CA GLY A 139 22.30 -10.50 1.98
C GLY A 139 22.46 -9.87 3.36
N ARG A 140 22.38 -8.52 3.46
CA ARG A 140 22.47 -7.78 4.73
C ARG A 140 21.12 -7.81 5.46
N ARG A 141 21.14 -7.57 6.77
CA ARG A 141 19.94 -7.75 7.61
C ARG A 141 19.37 -6.45 8.21
N ARG A 142 19.95 -5.30 7.87
CA ARG A 142 19.63 -3.99 8.45
C ARG A 142 19.17 -3.05 7.36
N VAL A 143 18.11 -2.27 7.63
CA VAL A 143 17.65 -1.21 6.76
C VAL A 143 17.43 0.07 7.56
N ALA A 144 17.67 1.22 6.97
CA ALA A 144 17.37 2.52 7.57
C ALA A 144 16.17 3.15 6.85
N ILE A 145 15.23 3.69 7.63
CA ILE A 145 14.04 4.35 7.12
C ILE A 145 13.93 5.76 7.71
N SER A 146 13.74 6.76 6.85
CA SER A 146 13.55 8.13 7.33
C SER A 146 12.27 8.27 8.17
N ARG A 147 12.38 8.94 9.30
CA ARG A 147 11.24 9.31 10.14
C ARG A 147 10.34 10.36 9.49
N ALA A 148 10.81 11.02 8.43
CA ALA A 148 10.02 11.93 7.60
C ALA A 148 9.12 11.20 6.57
N ILE A 149 9.24 9.88 6.41
CA ILE A 149 8.28 9.07 5.66
C ILE A 149 6.94 9.02 6.39
N HIS A 150 5.85 8.93 5.63
CA HIS A 150 4.49 8.85 6.17
C HIS A 150 4.40 7.85 7.35
N PRO A 151 3.85 8.25 8.51
CA PRO A 151 3.85 7.43 9.71
C PRO A 151 3.16 6.08 9.54
N HIS A 152 2.06 6.01 8.78
CA HIS A 152 1.39 4.74 8.49
C HIS A 152 2.27 3.81 7.64
N TYR A 153 3.01 4.34 6.67
CA TYR A 153 3.95 3.55 5.87
C TYR A 153 5.04 2.93 6.75
N ARG A 154 5.63 3.73 7.65
CA ARG A 154 6.60 3.24 8.62
C ARG A 154 6.00 2.17 9.54
N GLN A 155 4.73 2.30 9.93
CA GLN A 155 4.04 1.31 10.74
C GLN A 155 3.84 -0.02 10.00
N VAL A 156 3.44 0.02 8.73
CA VAL A 156 3.33 -1.17 7.88
C VAL A 156 4.68 -1.86 7.74
N VAL A 157 5.75 -1.10 7.44
CA VAL A 157 7.10 -1.65 7.38
C VAL A 157 7.48 -2.35 8.69
N ARG A 158 7.21 -1.73 9.85
CA ARG A 158 7.46 -2.38 11.15
C ARG A 158 6.69 -3.69 11.32
N THR A 159 5.45 -3.72 10.87
CA THR A 159 4.62 -4.95 10.92
C THR A 159 5.22 -6.07 10.07
N TYR A 160 5.69 -5.74 8.86
CA TYR A 160 6.34 -6.71 7.97
C TYR A 160 7.66 -7.22 8.56
N PHE A 161 8.41 -6.35 9.24
CA PHE A 161 9.73 -6.69 9.77
C PHE A 161 9.65 -7.44 11.11
N ALA A 162 8.62 -7.22 11.92
CA ALA A 162 8.49 -7.80 13.26
C ALA A 162 8.72 -9.33 13.33
N PRO A 163 8.19 -10.16 12.41
CA PRO A 163 8.38 -11.61 12.46
C PRO A 163 9.70 -12.08 11.82
N THR A 164 10.50 -11.20 11.19
CA THR A 164 11.62 -11.62 10.33
C THR A 164 12.97 -11.71 11.03
N GLY A 165 13.12 -11.04 12.17
CA GLY A 165 14.41 -10.84 12.84
C GLY A 165 15.37 -9.93 12.07
N TYR A 166 14.90 -9.18 11.06
CA TYR A 166 15.65 -8.09 10.43
C TYR A 166 15.58 -6.83 11.26
N GLU A 167 16.61 -5.98 11.17
CA GLU A 167 16.70 -4.75 11.96
C GLU A 167 16.22 -3.55 11.13
N LEU A 168 15.24 -2.84 11.66
CA LEU A 168 14.72 -1.59 11.10
C LEU A 168 15.22 -0.42 11.95
N LEU A 169 16.03 0.44 11.34
CA LEU A 169 16.63 1.62 11.97
C LEU A 169 15.89 2.88 11.57
N ASP A 170 15.59 3.73 12.53
CA ASP A 170 14.96 5.03 12.30
C ASP A 170 16.04 6.08 12.01
N LEU A 171 16.02 6.68 10.82
CA LEU A 171 16.83 7.82 10.43
C LEU A 171 16.07 9.10 10.82
N PRO A 172 16.61 9.95 11.72
CA PRO A 172 15.91 11.13 12.21
C PRO A 172 15.75 12.20 11.13
N PHE A 173 15.00 13.23 11.44
CA PHE A 173 14.86 14.43 10.60
C PHE A 173 15.30 15.68 11.38
N LEU A 174 15.74 16.68 10.64
CA LEU A 174 16.16 17.98 11.14
C LEU A 174 14.96 18.86 11.52
N LYS A 175 15.21 19.97 12.20
CA LYS A 175 14.17 20.99 12.49
C LYS A 175 13.52 21.58 11.23
N THR A 176 14.19 21.49 10.10
CA THR A 176 13.68 21.90 8.79
C THR A 176 12.62 20.92 8.23
N GLY A 177 12.45 19.77 8.83
CA GLY A 177 11.59 18.68 8.32
C GLY A 177 12.26 17.76 7.30
N LEU A 178 13.51 18.04 6.91
CA LEU A 178 14.28 17.17 6.01
C LEU A 178 14.95 16.03 6.77
N THR A 179 15.17 14.93 6.11
CA THR A 179 15.91 13.79 6.64
C THR A 179 17.34 14.20 7.02
N ASP A 180 17.80 13.81 8.19
CA ASP A 180 19.16 14.04 8.66
C ASP A 180 20.09 13.00 8.04
N LEU A 181 20.62 13.31 6.87
CA LEU A 181 21.49 12.41 6.12
C LEU A 181 22.82 12.15 6.82
N ASP A 182 23.33 13.09 7.63
CA ASP A 182 24.60 12.92 8.36
C ASP A 182 24.53 11.71 9.30
N ARG A 183 23.35 11.40 9.84
CA ARG A 183 23.10 10.25 10.68
C ARG A 183 23.18 8.90 9.96
N MET A 184 23.17 8.88 8.65
CA MET A 184 23.42 7.65 7.88
C MET A 184 24.83 7.07 8.19
N ASN A 185 25.78 7.92 8.52
CA ASN A 185 27.15 7.52 8.87
C ASN A 185 27.23 6.74 10.19
N ASP A 186 26.22 6.87 11.05
CA ASP A 186 26.13 6.12 12.32
C ASP A 186 25.76 4.65 12.09
N PHE A 187 25.29 4.30 10.88
CA PHE A 187 24.81 2.98 10.55
C PHE A 187 25.78 2.23 9.63
N HIS A 188 26.03 0.98 9.96
CA HIS A 188 26.91 0.12 9.17
C HIS A 188 26.12 -1.09 8.67
N ASP A 189 26.58 -1.66 7.57
CA ASP A 189 26.05 -2.88 6.97
C ASP A 189 24.55 -2.79 6.61
N LEU A 190 24.13 -1.62 6.09
CA LEU A 190 22.77 -1.42 5.62
C LEU A 190 22.53 -2.14 4.30
N ALA A 191 21.41 -2.86 4.20
CA ALA A 191 20.87 -3.39 2.96
C ALA A 191 20.26 -2.27 2.11
N ALA A 192 19.54 -1.36 2.75
CA ALA A 192 18.90 -0.23 2.08
C ALA A 192 18.74 0.97 3.01
N VAL A 193 18.58 2.13 2.36
CA VAL A 193 18.10 3.37 2.98
C VAL A 193 16.85 3.81 2.24
N ALA A 194 15.78 4.16 2.97
CA ALA A 194 14.53 4.65 2.38
C ALA A 194 14.25 6.10 2.81
N VAL A 195 13.91 6.93 1.80
CA VAL A 195 13.50 8.33 1.97
C VAL A 195 12.25 8.57 1.14
N GLN A 196 11.38 9.48 1.56
CA GLN A 196 10.20 9.90 0.79
C GLN A 196 10.36 11.35 0.35
N SER A 197 10.10 11.64 -0.92
CA SER A 197 10.12 13.01 -1.46
C SER A 197 8.95 13.24 -2.45
N PRO A 198 8.09 14.24 -2.25
CA PRO A 198 7.99 15.06 -1.03
C PRO A 198 7.70 14.20 0.20
N ASN A 199 8.29 14.56 1.34
CA ASN A 199 8.12 13.82 2.58
C ASN A 199 6.79 14.14 3.29
N PHE A 200 6.53 13.52 4.43
CA PHE A 200 5.29 13.72 5.19
C PHE A 200 5.02 15.18 5.57
N PHE A 201 6.05 15.98 5.74
CA PHE A 201 5.94 17.41 6.06
C PHE A 201 5.80 18.29 4.81
N GLY A 202 5.77 17.71 3.61
CA GLY A 202 5.72 18.44 2.34
C GLY A 202 7.08 19.01 1.89
N CYS A 203 8.17 18.62 2.56
CA CYS A 203 9.51 19.04 2.17
C CYS A 203 10.03 18.16 1.01
N VAL A 204 10.72 18.81 0.08
CA VAL A 204 11.43 18.14 -1.02
C VAL A 204 12.82 17.76 -0.51
N GLU A 205 13.10 16.46 -0.47
CA GLU A 205 14.37 15.90 -0.02
C GLU A 205 15.43 15.99 -1.14
N ASP A 206 16.70 16.06 -0.75
CA ASP A 206 17.81 15.86 -1.70
C ASP A 206 18.01 14.35 -1.93
N VAL A 207 17.19 13.84 -2.86
CA VAL A 207 17.15 12.40 -3.21
C VAL A 207 18.49 11.94 -3.78
N ARG A 208 19.17 12.82 -4.55
CA ARG A 208 20.47 12.51 -5.15
C ARG A 208 21.53 12.34 -4.07
N ALA A 209 21.67 13.30 -3.16
CA ALA A 209 22.64 13.20 -2.07
C ALA A 209 22.37 11.98 -1.19
N ALA A 210 21.08 11.68 -0.90
CA ALA A 210 20.71 10.50 -0.14
C ALA A 210 21.10 9.21 -0.85
N ALA A 211 20.89 9.12 -2.17
CA ALA A 211 21.27 7.96 -2.97
C ALA A 211 22.80 7.78 -3.03
N GLU A 212 23.54 8.85 -3.30
CA GLU A 212 25.02 8.82 -3.36
C GLU A 212 25.61 8.34 -2.03
N GLN A 213 25.09 8.83 -0.91
CA GLN A 213 25.55 8.43 0.41
C GLN A 213 25.19 6.96 0.74
N ALA A 214 23.97 6.50 0.39
CA ALA A 214 23.59 5.10 0.55
C ALA A 214 24.49 4.18 -0.25
N HIS A 215 24.74 4.52 -1.53
CA HIS A 215 25.59 3.75 -2.42
C HIS A 215 27.06 3.73 -1.97
N ALA A 216 27.58 4.83 -1.44
CA ALA A 216 28.93 4.86 -0.85
C ALA A 216 29.09 3.86 0.30
N GLY A 217 28.02 3.60 1.08
CA GLY A 217 27.97 2.54 2.10
C GLY A 217 27.66 1.14 1.53
N GLY A 218 27.49 1.01 0.21
CA GLY A 218 27.11 -0.22 -0.45
C GLY A 218 25.66 -0.64 -0.17
N ALA A 219 24.81 0.27 0.30
CA ALA A 219 23.39 0.05 0.50
C ALA A 219 22.61 0.40 -0.77
N LEU A 220 21.47 -0.25 -0.98
CA LEU A 220 20.51 0.16 -2.00
C LEU A 220 19.73 1.40 -1.51
N PHE A 221 19.29 2.22 -2.45
CA PHE A 221 18.47 3.39 -2.14
C PHE A 221 17.03 3.15 -2.59
N VAL A 222 16.08 3.50 -1.72
CA VAL A 222 14.64 3.38 -1.99
C VAL A 222 14.02 4.77 -1.88
N ALA A 223 13.60 5.35 -2.99
CA ALA A 223 12.85 6.59 -3.05
C ALA A 223 11.34 6.30 -3.03
N GLY A 224 10.66 6.76 -1.99
CA GLY A 224 9.20 6.72 -1.92
C GLY A 224 8.60 8.07 -2.33
N PHE A 225 7.45 8.06 -3.00
CA PHE A 225 6.68 9.26 -3.30
C PHE A 225 5.19 8.93 -3.40
N THR A 226 4.33 9.91 -3.20
CA THR A 226 2.88 9.81 -3.31
C THR A 226 2.31 10.79 -4.33
N GLU A 227 3.15 11.71 -4.82
CA GLU A 227 2.79 12.78 -5.74
C GLU A 227 3.42 12.57 -7.12
N ALA A 228 2.59 12.58 -8.17
CA ALA A 228 3.07 12.47 -9.54
C ALA A 228 4.04 13.59 -9.95
N LEU A 229 3.96 14.76 -9.32
CA LEU A 229 4.90 15.88 -9.53
C LEU A 229 6.34 15.52 -9.15
N ALA A 230 6.53 14.50 -8.30
CA ALA A 230 7.86 14.01 -7.94
C ALA A 230 8.66 13.53 -9.15
N PHE A 231 7.99 13.03 -10.21
CA PHE A 231 8.65 12.60 -11.45
C PHE A 231 9.45 13.72 -12.14
N GLY A 232 9.14 14.97 -11.88
CA GLY A 232 9.91 16.09 -12.41
C GLY A 232 11.24 16.35 -11.68
N LEU A 233 11.47 15.67 -10.54
CA LEU A 233 12.62 15.88 -9.65
C LEU A 233 13.42 14.59 -9.38
N LEU A 234 12.94 13.44 -9.81
CA LEU A 234 13.59 12.12 -9.65
C LEU A 234 14.54 11.82 -10.79
#